data_e8718ecabbd84f77bbcc5ae43ae7e09f
#
_entry.id   e8718ecabbd84f77bbcc5ae43ae7e09f
#
_cell.length_a   1.000
_cell.length_b   1.000
_cell.length_c   1.000
_cell.angle_alpha   90.00
_cell.angle_beta   90.00
_cell.angle_gamma   90.00
#
_symmetry.space_group_name_H-M   'P 1'
#
loop_
_entity.id
_entity.type
_entity.pdbx_description
1 polymer ?
#
loop_
_entity_poly.entity_id
_entity_poly.type
_entity_poly.pdbx_seq_one_letter_code
_entity_poly.pdbx_strand_id
1 'polypeptide(L)'
;MLIAGAILADVGKLLEYELKDGKSVQGMYGKYLRHPFSGVSLAEQCGVPAEVCHIIATHAGEGDMVKRTTEAFVVHHADFMTFEPFKDRLK
;
A
#
# COMPACT_ATOMS: atom_id res chain seq x y z
N MET A 1 10.43 -12.13 -4.48
CA MET A 1 9.45 -11.57 -3.52
C MET A 1 9.49 -10.05 -3.45
N LEU A 2 10.67 -9.44 -3.46
CA LEU A 2 10.78 -7.99 -3.41
C LEU A 2 10.07 -7.30 -4.58
N ILE A 3 10.31 -7.74 -5.80
CA ILE A 3 9.69 -7.14 -7.00
C ILE A 3 8.18 -7.29 -6.95
N ALA A 4 7.69 -8.49 -6.61
CA ALA A 4 6.25 -8.72 -6.49
C ALA A 4 5.63 -7.83 -5.42
N GLY A 5 6.28 -7.70 -4.27
CA GLY A 5 5.81 -6.83 -3.20
C GLY A 5 5.76 -5.37 -3.62
N ALA A 6 6.77 -4.89 -4.33
CA ALA A 6 6.81 -3.50 -4.80
C ALA A 6 5.69 -3.22 -5.81
N ILE A 7 5.42 -4.16 -6.73
CA ILE A 7 4.36 -4.01 -7.72
C ILE A 7 2.98 -4.02 -7.05
N LEU A 8 2.77 -4.89 -6.07
CA LEU A 8 1.46 -5.11 -5.47
C LEU A 8 1.21 -4.24 -4.24
N ALA A 9 2.22 -3.50 -3.74
CA ALA A 9 2.10 -2.74 -2.49
C ALA A 9 0.86 -1.85 -2.46
N ASP A 10 0.52 -1.21 -3.56
CA ASP A 10 -0.58 -0.26 -3.63
C ASP A 10 -1.85 -0.84 -4.27
N VAL A 11 -1.94 -2.17 -4.46
CA VAL A 11 -3.10 -2.76 -5.15
C VAL A 11 -4.41 -2.42 -4.45
N GLY A 12 -4.40 -2.27 -3.13
CA GLY A 12 -5.58 -1.91 -2.35
C GLY A 12 -6.14 -0.53 -2.66
N LYS A 13 -5.38 0.32 -3.32
CA LYS A 13 -5.87 1.65 -3.71
C LYS A 13 -7.06 1.57 -4.66
N LEU A 14 -7.19 0.46 -5.39
CA LEU A 14 -8.36 0.23 -6.23
C LEU A 14 -9.66 0.21 -5.42
N LEU A 15 -9.60 -0.17 -4.15
CA LEU A 15 -10.75 -0.20 -3.25
C LEU A 15 -10.78 1.01 -2.31
N GLU A 16 -9.63 1.63 -2.04
CA GLU A 16 -9.57 2.76 -1.12
C GLU A 16 -10.16 4.03 -1.74
N TYR A 17 -9.93 4.25 -3.03
CA TYR A 17 -10.31 5.49 -3.70
C TYR A 17 -11.40 5.26 -4.72
N GLU A 18 -12.21 6.32 -4.96
CA GLU A 18 -13.25 6.32 -5.99
C GLU A 18 -13.21 7.66 -6.72
N LEU A 19 -13.79 7.69 -7.92
CA LEU A 19 -13.91 8.93 -8.68
C LEU A 19 -15.22 9.64 -8.29
N LYS A 20 -15.11 10.92 -7.94
CA LYS A 20 -16.26 11.75 -7.64
C LYS A 20 -16.03 13.11 -8.29
N ASP A 21 -16.91 13.49 -9.18
CA ASP A 21 -16.83 14.75 -9.93
C ASP A 21 -15.48 14.89 -10.67
N GLY A 22 -14.98 13.78 -11.24
CA GLY A 22 -13.73 13.76 -11.97
C GLY A 22 -12.47 13.75 -11.11
N LYS A 23 -12.61 13.70 -9.79
CA LYS A 23 -11.48 13.69 -8.85
C LYS A 23 -11.41 12.37 -8.11
N SER A 24 -10.18 11.91 -7.84
CA SER A 24 -9.94 10.73 -7.01
C SER A 24 -10.08 11.13 -5.55
N VAL A 25 -11.01 10.52 -4.84
CA VAL A 25 -11.25 10.79 -3.42
C VAL A 25 -11.29 9.47 -2.65
N GLN A 26 -10.97 9.51 -1.36
CA GLN A 26 -11.07 8.34 -0.51
C GLN A 26 -12.55 8.02 -0.29
N GLY A 27 -12.97 6.82 -0.73
CA GLY A 27 -14.33 6.36 -0.56
C GLY A 27 -14.63 5.93 0.87
N MET A 28 -15.91 5.61 1.15
CA MET A 28 -16.33 5.14 2.47
C MET A 28 -15.58 3.86 2.87
N TYR A 29 -15.43 2.92 1.94
CA TYR A 29 -14.68 1.70 2.17
C TYR A 29 -13.23 2.00 2.56
N GLY A 30 -12.58 2.94 1.85
CA GLY A 30 -11.19 3.32 2.10
C GLY A 30 -10.98 4.01 3.43
N LYS A 31 -12.01 4.68 3.95
CA LYS A 31 -11.93 5.30 5.27
C LYS A 31 -11.86 4.25 6.38
N TYR A 32 -12.52 3.12 6.20
CA TYR A 32 -12.48 2.02 7.17
C TYR A 32 -11.31 1.09 6.92
N LEU A 33 -10.98 0.84 5.65
CA LEU A 33 -9.89 -0.07 5.28
C LEU A 33 -8.99 0.61 4.27
N ARG A 34 -7.89 1.18 4.77
CA ARG A 34 -6.87 1.77 3.91
C ARG A 34 -6.21 0.69 3.05
N HIS A 35 -5.55 1.12 1.96
CA HIS A 35 -5.03 0.20 0.95
C HIS A 35 -4.06 -0.89 1.47
N PRO A 36 -3.27 -0.71 2.56
CA PRO A 36 -2.49 -1.83 3.06
C PRO A 36 -3.36 -3.00 3.51
N PHE A 37 -4.49 -2.72 4.16
CA PHE A 37 -5.39 -3.76 4.65
C PHE A 37 -6.20 -4.40 3.54
N SER A 38 -6.84 -3.60 2.69
CA SER A 38 -7.61 -4.14 1.56
C SER A 38 -6.73 -4.82 0.53
N GLY A 39 -5.49 -4.34 0.37
CA GLY A 39 -4.52 -4.96 -0.52
C GLY A 39 -4.16 -6.37 -0.09
N VAL A 40 -4.00 -6.61 1.22
CA VAL A 40 -3.74 -7.95 1.75
C VAL A 40 -4.92 -8.87 1.44
N SER A 41 -6.15 -8.39 1.65
CA SER A 41 -7.35 -9.19 1.37
C SER A 41 -7.42 -9.61 -0.10
N LEU A 42 -7.20 -8.66 -1.01
CA LEU A 42 -7.19 -8.96 -2.45
C LEU A 42 -6.09 -9.96 -2.81
N ALA A 43 -4.88 -9.75 -2.28
CA ALA A 43 -3.74 -10.60 -2.58
C ALA A 43 -3.96 -12.03 -2.09
N GLU A 44 -4.49 -12.20 -0.87
CA GLU A 44 -4.76 -13.53 -0.33
C GLU A 44 -5.82 -14.27 -1.15
N GLN A 45 -6.85 -13.57 -1.60
CA GLN A 45 -7.88 -14.17 -2.45
C GLN A 45 -7.30 -14.66 -3.78
N CYS A 46 -6.23 -14.03 -4.26
CA CYS A 46 -5.57 -14.42 -5.49
C CYS A 46 -4.43 -15.43 -5.28
N GLY A 47 -4.24 -15.91 -4.06
CA GLY A 47 -3.21 -16.91 -3.77
C GLY A 47 -1.79 -16.36 -3.68
N VAL A 48 -1.63 -15.07 -3.42
CA VAL A 48 -0.31 -14.46 -3.28
C VAL A 48 0.37 -14.97 -2.00
N PRO A 49 1.68 -15.32 -2.05
CA PRO A 49 2.38 -15.84 -0.87
C PRO A 49 2.39 -14.87 0.31
N ALA A 50 2.46 -15.42 1.52
CA ALA A 50 2.41 -14.64 2.75
C ALA A 50 3.53 -13.58 2.83
N GLU A 51 4.72 -13.88 2.31
CA GLU A 51 5.84 -12.94 2.33
C GLU A 51 5.53 -11.68 1.53
N VAL A 52 4.82 -11.82 0.41
CA VAL A 52 4.39 -10.69 -0.42
C VAL A 52 3.25 -9.95 0.26
N CYS A 53 2.30 -10.67 0.86
CA CYS A 53 1.23 -10.04 1.63
C CYS A 53 1.78 -9.21 2.79
N HIS A 54 2.85 -9.69 3.45
CA HIS A 54 3.53 -8.93 4.49
C HIS A 54 4.06 -7.58 3.98
N ILE A 55 4.64 -7.57 2.78
CA ILE A 55 5.13 -6.33 2.17
C ILE A 55 3.96 -5.36 1.94
N ILE A 56 2.85 -5.86 1.41
CA ILE A 56 1.65 -5.05 1.19
C ILE A 56 1.15 -4.46 2.50
N ALA A 57 1.06 -5.28 3.54
CA ALA A 57 0.55 -4.86 4.85
C ALA A 57 1.41 -3.79 5.51
N THR A 58 2.72 -3.83 5.28
CA THR A 58 3.67 -3.04 6.07
C THR A 58 4.39 -1.95 5.30
N HIS A 59 4.04 -1.71 4.02
CA HIS A 59 4.77 -0.73 3.22
C HIS A 59 4.49 0.72 3.63
N ALA A 60 3.35 0.99 4.24
CA ALA A 60 2.95 2.34 4.68
C ALA A 60 3.09 2.46 6.21
N GLY A 61 2.65 3.58 6.77
CA GLY A 61 2.79 3.86 8.19
C GLY A 61 2.10 2.86 9.10
N GLU A 62 1.03 2.21 8.61
CA GLU A 62 0.34 1.18 9.39
C GLU A 62 1.25 0.02 9.79
N GLY A 63 2.36 -0.19 9.05
CA GLY A 63 3.32 -1.24 9.36
C GLY A 63 4.32 -0.89 10.45
N ASP A 64 4.31 0.35 10.96
CA ASP A 64 5.30 0.79 11.95
C ASP A 64 5.19 0.04 13.28
N MET A 65 4.04 -0.54 13.57
CA MET A 65 3.79 -1.28 14.80
C MET A 65 4.23 -2.74 14.73
N VAL A 66 4.68 -3.22 13.59
CA VAL A 66 5.11 -4.61 13.40
C VAL A 66 6.53 -4.66 12.85
N LYS A 67 7.17 -5.83 12.99
CA LYS A 67 8.53 -6.01 12.50
C LYS A 67 8.50 -6.32 11.01
N ARG A 68 9.15 -5.46 10.21
CA ARG A 68 9.24 -5.64 8.76
C ARG A 68 10.39 -6.58 8.40
N THR A 69 10.17 -7.40 7.36
CA THR A 69 11.27 -8.14 6.73
C THR A 69 12.19 -7.15 6.00
N THR A 70 13.38 -7.62 5.59
CA THR A 70 14.31 -6.78 4.82
C THR A 70 13.64 -6.24 3.56
N GLU A 71 12.93 -7.09 2.82
CA GLU A 71 12.21 -6.70 1.61
C GLU A 71 11.15 -5.65 1.91
N ALA A 72 10.43 -5.82 3.02
CA ALA A 72 9.40 -4.87 3.43
C ALA A 72 10.01 -3.51 3.78
N PHE A 73 11.17 -3.47 4.43
CA PHE A 73 11.88 -2.23 4.69
C PHE A 73 12.26 -1.51 3.41
N VAL A 74 12.77 -2.24 2.41
CA VAL A 74 13.16 -1.65 1.13
C VAL A 74 11.96 -1.01 0.45
N VAL A 75 10.82 -1.70 0.38
CA VAL A 75 9.61 -1.17 -0.26
C VAL A 75 9.08 0.03 0.52
N HIS A 76 9.04 -0.05 1.85
CA HIS A 76 8.58 1.04 2.71
C HIS A 76 9.38 2.32 2.48
N HIS A 77 10.70 2.22 2.52
CA HIS A 77 11.56 3.40 2.34
C HIS A 77 11.55 3.91 0.91
N ALA A 78 11.47 3.03 -0.08
CA ALA A 78 11.36 3.44 -1.48
C ALA A 78 10.08 4.25 -1.71
N ASP A 79 8.97 3.82 -1.12
CA ASP A 79 7.69 4.50 -1.21
C ASP A 79 7.79 5.92 -0.64
N PHE A 80 8.31 6.07 0.56
CA PHE A 80 8.45 7.38 1.19
C PHE A 80 9.47 8.26 0.48
N MET A 81 10.56 7.69 0.03
CA MET A 81 11.59 8.42 -0.70
C MET A 81 11.05 9.02 -2.00
N THR A 82 10.12 8.34 -2.64
CA THR A 82 9.49 8.81 -3.86
C THR A 82 8.38 9.81 -3.57
N PHE A 83 7.54 9.50 -2.57
CA PHE A 83 6.33 10.27 -2.26
C PHE A 83 6.65 11.62 -1.62
N GLU A 84 7.59 11.68 -0.68
CA GLU A 84 7.85 12.91 0.06
C GLU A 84 8.35 14.06 -0.81
N PRO A 85 9.33 13.87 -1.70
CA PRO A 85 9.75 14.95 -2.59
C PRO A 85 8.62 15.41 -3.52
N PHE A 86 7.79 14.47 -3.98
CA PHE A 86 6.65 14.81 -4.83
C PHE A 86 5.62 15.65 -4.07
N LYS A 87 5.35 15.27 -2.83
CA LYS A 87 4.43 16.01 -1.97
C LYS A 87 4.91 17.46 -1.73
N ASP A 88 6.21 17.63 -1.53
CA ASP A 88 6.78 18.97 -1.33
C ASP A 88 6.64 19.84 -2.58
N ARG A 89 6.76 19.26 -3.76
CA ARG A 89 6.59 19.99 -5.02
C ARG A 89 5.17 20.49 -5.23
N LEU A 90 4.19 19.85 -4.60
CA LEU A 90 2.79 20.23 -4.75
C LEU A 90 2.37 21.35 -3.78
N LYS A 91 3.21 21.69 -2.86
CA LYS A 91 2.97 22.83 -1.96
C LYS A 91 3.36 24.16 -2.69
#